data_3305f7f279a23d398d3b9db8fdc19d0a
#
_entry.id   3305f7f279a23d398d3b9db8fdc19d0a
#
_cell.length_a   1.000
_cell.length_b   1.000
_cell.length_c   1.000
_cell.angle_alpha   90.00
_cell.angle_beta   90.00
_cell.angle_gamma   90.00
#
_symmetry.space_group_name_H-M   'P 1'
#
loop_
_entity.id
_entity.type
_entity.pdbx_description
1 polymer ?
#
loop_
_entity_poly.entity_id
_entity_poly.type
_entity_poly.pdbx_seq_one_letter_code
_entity_poly.pdbx_strand_id
1 'polypeptide(L)'
;MIAQHGCYHQYTTRKGGLFPLNCFSEYAGVPLEQQRSMISCGKKKLEERGIYTDIFMAPGHTFDKNTLKALKECGFSFLTDGFGKKPYCREGLTFLPVSSRKKDCFRGKQGYTTLVIHANGMNASEIGWYERMLAEYPEKFISYKEFMEIPGEKRGFAGNLAEYLQASAKRILVKLIGLRHGNGGNGR
;
A
#
# COMPACT_ATOMS: atom_id res chain seq x y z
N MET A 1 6.13 0.25 -15.08
CA MET A 1 4.67 0.30 -14.83
C MET A 1 4.43 1.44 -13.86
N ILE A 2 3.35 2.20 -13.99
CA ILE A 2 3.02 3.35 -13.15
C ILE A 2 1.66 3.09 -12.49
N ALA A 3 1.56 3.36 -11.20
CA ALA A 3 0.31 3.34 -10.46
C ALA A 3 -0.10 4.76 -10.07
N GLN A 4 -1.39 5.04 -10.01
CA GLN A 4 -1.87 6.29 -9.43
C GLN A 4 -1.71 6.26 -7.91
N HIS A 5 -1.01 7.24 -7.34
CA HIS A 5 -0.78 7.36 -5.91
C HIS A 5 -1.52 8.57 -5.34
N GLY A 6 -2.83 8.41 -5.13
CA GLY A 6 -3.71 9.49 -4.70
C GLY A 6 -4.01 10.51 -5.79
N CYS A 7 -4.43 11.70 -5.36
CA CYS A 7 -4.67 12.86 -6.22
C CYS A 7 -3.73 14.02 -5.86
N TYR A 8 -3.66 14.38 -4.59
CA TYR A 8 -2.85 15.47 -4.08
C TYR A 8 -1.84 15.02 -3.01
N HIS A 9 -1.91 13.76 -2.58
CA HIS A 9 -1.16 13.20 -1.46
C HIS A 9 -1.31 14.03 -0.16
N GLN A 10 -2.50 14.57 0.08
CA GLN A 10 -2.83 15.37 1.25
C GLN A 10 -3.77 14.62 2.20
N TYR A 11 -3.37 14.48 3.44
CA TYR A 11 -4.20 13.82 4.45
C TYR A 11 -5.25 14.81 4.99
N THR A 12 -6.52 14.56 4.64
CA THR A 12 -7.66 15.42 4.99
C THR A 12 -8.46 14.89 6.17
N THR A 13 -8.30 13.61 6.51
CA THR A 13 -9.03 12.96 7.61
C THR A 13 -8.09 12.23 8.57
N ARG A 14 -8.63 11.93 9.77
CA ARG A 14 -7.98 11.06 10.77
C ARG A 14 -8.66 9.69 10.82
N LYS A 15 -8.81 9.04 9.66
CA LYS A 15 -9.46 7.74 9.50
C LYS A 15 -8.50 6.74 8.86
N GLY A 16 -8.22 5.63 9.56
CA GLY A 16 -7.38 4.56 9.02
C GLY A 16 -8.11 3.62 8.04
N GLY A 17 -9.45 3.68 8.03
CA GLY A 17 -10.27 2.88 7.12
C GLY A 17 -10.18 1.38 7.33
N LEU A 18 -10.15 0.64 6.22
CA LEU A 18 -10.14 -0.83 6.20
C LEU A 18 -8.74 -1.44 6.38
N PHE A 19 -7.69 -0.64 6.17
CA PHE A 19 -6.29 -1.06 6.33
C PHE A 19 -5.53 0.02 7.13
N PRO A 20 -5.69 0.06 8.45
CA PRO A 20 -5.27 1.17 9.29
C PRO A 20 -3.78 1.12 9.67
N LEU A 21 -2.88 1.06 8.68
CA LEU A 21 -1.44 1.22 8.90
C LEU A 21 -1.09 2.64 9.37
N ASN A 22 -1.91 3.62 8.97
CA ASN A 22 -1.81 5.00 9.38
C ASN A 22 -3.14 5.45 10.01
N CYS A 23 -3.11 6.53 10.78
CA CYS A 23 -4.31 7.19 11.31
C CYS A 23 -4.73 8.42 10.48
N PHE A 24 -3.99 8.77 9.44
CA PHE A 24 -4.31 9.86 8.51
C PHE A 24 -4.64 9.29 7.13
N SER A 25 -5.56 9.94 6.41
CA SER A 25 -5.98 9.49 5.09
C SER A 25 -6.29 10.66 4.17
N GLU A 26 -6.01 10.48 2.88
CA GLU A 26 -6.53 11.32 1.82
C GLU A 26 -7.97 10.94 1.47
N TYR A 27 -8.33 9.65 1.62
CA TYR A 27 -9.62 9.11 1.16
C TYR A 27 -10.52 8.60 2.28
N ALA A 28 -10.03 7.76 3.19
CA ALA A 28 -10.89 7.13 4.19
C ALA A 28 -11.62 8.16 5.04
N GLY A 29 -12.96 8.03 5.11
CA GLY A 29 -13.85 8.95 5.80
C GLY A 29 -14.31 10.16 4.99
N VAL A 30 -13.88 10.29 3.73
CA VAL A 30 -14.39 11.28 2.78
C VAL A 30 -15.68 10.74 2.11
N PRO A 31 -16.69 11.56 1.78
CA PRO A 31 -17.86 11.11 1.04
C PRO A 31 -17.52 10.47 -0.31
N LEU A 32 -18.31 9.46 -0.74
CA LEU A 32 -18.09 8.70 -1.96
C LEU A 32 -17.89 9.59 -3.20
N GLU A 33 -18.79 10.55 -3.41
CA GLU A 33 -18.76 11.45 -4.57
C GLU A 33 -17.47 12.28 -4.64
N GLN A 34 -17.01 12.74 -3.48
CA GLN A 34 -15.76 13.50 -3.39
C GLN A 34 -14.55 12.58 -3.67
N GLN A 35 -14.53 11.36 -3.12
CA GLN A 35 -13.48 10.38 -3.42
C GLN A 35 -13.43 10.07 -4.92
N ARG A 36 -14.60 9.84 -5.55
CA ARG A 36 -14.70 9.59 -6.98
C ARG A 36 -14.15 10.76 -7.81
N SER A 37 -14.52 11.98 -7.46
CA SER A 37 -14.01 13.19 -8.13
C SER A 37 -12.47 13.31 -8.00
N MET A 38 -11.92 13.06 -6.82
CA MET A 38 -10.46 13.10 -6.58
C MET A 38 -9.73 12.02 -7.38
N ILE A 39 -10.24 10.77 -7.38
CA ILE A 39 -9.65 9.65 -8.12
C ILE A 39 -9.68 9.94 -9.62
N SER A 40 -10.81 10.39 -10.16
CA SER A 40 -10.95 10.78 -11.57
C SER A 40 -10.02 11.94 -11.94
N CYS A 41 -9.89 12.94 -11.08
CA CYS A 41 -8.97 14.06 -11.30
C CYS A 41 -7.51 13.59 -11.40
N GLY A 42 -7.07 12.72 -10.51
CA GLY A 42 -5.72 12.14 -10.56
C GLY A 42 -5.49 11.31 -11.83
N LYS A 43 -6.48 10.48 -12.21
CA LYS A 43 -6.44 9.68 -13.43
C LYS A 43 -6.30 10.54 -14.68
N LYS A 44 -7.15 11.57 -14.80
CA LYS A 44 -7.08 12.52 -15.92
C LYS A 44 -5.72 13.20 -16.04
N LYS A 45 -5.12 13.62 -14.92
CA LYS A 45 -3.78 14.25 -14.93
C LYS A 45 -2.67 13.31 -15.43
N LEU A 46 -2.79 12.01 -15.19
CA LEU A 46 -1.89 10.99 -15.74
C LEU A 46 -2.14 10.79 -17.23
N GLU A 47 -3.41 10.67 -17.63
CA GLU A 47 -3.81 10.50 -19.04
C GLU A 47 -3.36 11.69 -19.91
N GLU A 48 -3.46 12.92 -19.42
CA GLU A 48 -2.95 14.14 -20.09
C GLU A 48 -1.43 14.08 -20.34
N ARG A 49 -0.71 13.18 -19.68
CA ARG A 49 0.71 12.90 -19.87
C ARG A 49 0.99 11.59 -20.62
N GLY A 50 -0.05 11.01 -21.23
CA GLY A 50 0.06 9.73 -21.93
C GLY A 50 0.22 8.51 -21.00
N ILE A 51 -0.07 8.64 -19.71
CA ILE A 51 0.04 7.55 -18.73
C ILE A 51 -1.35 6.99 -18.47
N TYR A 52 -1.58 5.77 -18.93
CA TYR A 52 -2.80 5.01 -18.73
C TYR A 52 -2.55 3.91 -17.71
N THR A 53 -3.33 3.89 -16.63
CA THR A 53 -3.18 2.89 -15.57
C THR A 53 -4.54 2.54 -14.94
N ASP A 54 -4.66 1.30 -14.53
CA ASP A 54 -5.76 0.77 -13.73
C ASP A 54 -5.27 0.26 -12.36
N ILE A 55 -4.05 0.66 -11.99
CA ILE A 55 -3.43 0.33 -10.69
C ILE A 55 -3.47 1.56 -9.79
N PHE A 56 -3.94 1.38 -8.57
CA PHE A 56 -3.96 2.41 -7.54
C PHE A 56 -3.15 2.00 -6.32
N MET A 57 -2.52 2.97 -5.67
CA MET A 57 -1.91 2.83 -4.35
C MET A 57 -2.44 3.94 -3.44
N ALA A 58 -3.03 3.58 -2.31
CA ALA A 58 -3.59 4.58 -1.41
C ALA A 58 -2.49 5.33 -0.64
N PRO A 59 -2.48 6.69 -0.63
CA PRO A 59 -1.59 7.46 0.22
C PRO A 59 -1.72 7.06 1.69
N GLY A 60 -0.57 6.81 2.32
CA GLY A 60 -0.52 6.32 3.70
C GLY A 60 -1.13 4.93 3.90
N HIS A 61 -1.40 4.19 2.84
CA HIS A 61 -2.03 2.86 2.87
C HIS A 61 -3.43 2.87 3.51
N THR A 62 -4.16 3.98 3.43
CA THR A 62 -5.45 4.13 4.10
C THR A 62 -6.59 4.32 3.09
N PHE A 63 -7.60 3.46 3.17
CA PHE A 63 -8.77 3.45 2.31
C PHE A 63 -9.97 2.87 3.04
N ASP A 64 -11.19 3.18 2.60
CA ASP A 64 -12.43 2.65 3.15
C ASP A 64 -13.31 1.99 2.05
N LYS A 65 -14.53 1.60 2.39
CA LYS A 65 -15.46 0.99 1.41
C LYS A 65 -15.81 1.96 0.28
N ASN A 66 -15.93 3.25 0.58
CA ASN A 66 -16.20 4.27 -0.44
C ASN A 66 -15.02 4.37 -1.42
N THR A 67 -13.78 4.29 -0.90
CA THR A 67 -12.57 4.29 -1.75
C THR A 67 -12.60 3.12 -2.74
N LEU A 68 -12.88 1.90 -2.25
CA LEU A 68 -12.93 0.72 -3.12
C LEU A 68 -14.03 0.84 -4.18
N LYS A 69 -15.19 1.37 -3.79
CA LYS A 69 -16.31 1.61 -4.74
C LYS A 69 -15.93 2.67 -5.77
N ALA A 70 -15.37 3.80 -5.34
CA ALA A 70 -14.95 4.88 -6.22
C ALA A 70 -13.85 4.44 -7.21
N LEU A 71 -12.87 3.66 -6.76
CA LEU A 71 -11.84 3.09 -7.64
C LEU A 71 -12.44 2.24 -8.73
N LYS A 72 -13.36 1.33 -8.39
CA LYS A 72 -14.04 0.48 -9.36
C LYS A 72 -14.85 1.31 -10.37
N GLU A 73 -15.61 2.29 -9.91
CA GLU A 73 -16.39 3.19 -10.76
C GLU A 73 -15.50 4.05 -11.68
N CYS A 74 -14.29 4.36 -11.27
CA CYS A 74 -13.28 5.06 -12.09
C CYS A 74 -12.44 4.13 -12.98
N GLY A 75 -12.78 2.82 -13.05
CA GLY A 75 -12.13 1.85 -13.94
C GLY A 75 -10.76 1.37 -13.47
N PHE A 76 -10.51 1.34 -12.15
CA PHE A 76 -9.36 0.66 -11.58
C PHE A 76 -9.67 -0.81 -11.34
N SER A 77 -8.69 -1.66 -11.60
CA SER A 77 -8.75 -3.11 -11.42
C SER A 77 -7.89 -3.59 -10.26
N PHE A 78 -6.81 -2.87 -9.96
CA PHE A 78 -5.79 -3.28 -8.99
C PHE A 78 -5.59 -2.23 -7.90
N LEU A 79 -5.41 -2.72 -6.67
CA LEU A 79 -5.00 -1.91 -5.53
C LEU A 79 -3.73 -2.53 -4.92
N THR A 80 -2.61 -1.81 -4.98
CA THR A 80 -1.34 -2.27 -4.38
C THR A 80 -1.26 -1.85 -2.93
N ASP A 81 -2.03 -2.55 -2.10
CA ASP A 81 -2.16 -2.36 -0.66
C ASP A 81 -2.65 -3.64 0.02
N GLY A 82 -2.75 -3.58 1.34
CA GLY A 82 -3.17 -4.73 2.14
C GLY A 82 -2.03 -5.70 2.47
N PHE A 83 -2.30 -6.64 3.38
CA PHE A 83 -1.37 -7.71 3.73
C PHE A 83 -1.84 -9.05 3.18
N GLY A 84 -0.92 -9.80 2.62
CA GLY A 84 -1.19 -11.12 2.09
C GLY A 84 0.08 -11.80 1.63
N LYS A 85 -0.08 -13.06 1.20
CA LYS A 85 1.00 -13.87 0.61
C LYS A 85 0.78 -14.12 -0.88
N LYS A 86 -0.39 -13.71 -1.40
CA LYS A 86 -0.80 -13.81 -2.79
C LYS A 86 -1.76 -12.68 -3.10
N PRO A 87 -1.96 -12.33 -4.37
CA PRO A 87 -3.06 -11.47 -4.78
C PRO A 87 -4.39 -11.98 -4.24
N TYR A 88 -5.30 -11.08 -3.89
CA TYR A 88 -6.63 -11.46 -3.42
C TYR A 88 -7.70 -10.51 -3.93
N CYS A 89 -8.92 -11.02 -4.09
CA CYS A 89 -10.06 -10.25 -4.56
C CYS A 89 -10.93 -9.78 -3.39
N ARG A 90 -11.23 -8.49 -3.37
CA ARG A 90 -12.14 -7.85 -2.42
C ARG A 90 -12.89 -6.72 -3.09
N GLU A 91 -14.21 -6.66 -2.92
CA GLU A 91 -15.10 -5.62 -3.48
C GLU A 91 -14.94 -5.40 -5.01
N GLY A 92 -14.56 -6.45 -5.73
CA GLY A 92 -14.37 -6.42 -7.19
C GLY A 92 -13.04 -5.82 -7.66
N LEU A 93 -12.09 -5.59 -6.75
CA LEU A 93 -10.71 -5.20 -7.03
C LEU A 93 -9.77 -6.35 -6.69
N THR A 94 -8.68 -6.45 -7.44
CA THR A 94 -7.55 -7.35 -7.12
C THR A 94 -6.52 -6.58 -6.30
N PHE A 95 -6.29 -7.05 -5.08
CA PHE A 95 -5.27 -6.50 -4.20
C PHE A 95 -3.94 -7.17 -4.46
N LEU A 96 -2.90 -6.37 -4.62
CA LEU A 96 -1.50 -6.79 -4.73
C LEU A 96 -0.83 -6.46 -3.37
N PRO A 97 -0.73 -7.44 -2.45
CA PRO A 97 -0.38 -7.17 -1.07
C PRO A 97 1.03 -6.59 -0.92
N VAL A 98 1.18 -5.70 0.07
CA VAL A 98 2.47 -5.12 0.44
C VAL A 98 3.12 -5.90 1.57
N SER A 99 4.46 -5.92 1.60
CA SER A 99 5.21 -6.60 2.64
C SER A 99 5.01 -5.92 4.00
N SER A 100 4.70 -6.72 5.01
CA SER A 100 4.65 -6.26 6.39
C SER A 100 6.04 -6.07 7.00
N ARG A 101 7.09 -6.61 6.37
CA ARG A 101 8.49 -6.59 6.84
C ARG A 101 9.41 -6.22 5.68
N LYS A 102 10.20 -5.16 5.82
CA LYS A 102 11.15 -4.74 4.78
C LYS A 102 12.43 -5.61 4.78
N LYS A 103 13.10 -5.71 5.92
CA LYS A 103 14.40 -6.39 6.03
C LYS A 103 14.34 -7.91 6.03
N ASP A 104 13.19 -8.49 6.36
CA ASP A 104 12.99 -9.93 6.45
C ASP A 104 11.95 -10.43 5.43
N CYS A 105 11.81 -9.75 4.29
CA CYS A 105 10.80 -10.09 3.28
C CYS A 105 10.98 -11.51 2.70
N PHE A 106 12.21 -12.05 2.71
CA PHE A 106 12.53 -13.41 2.25
C PHE A 106 12.48 -14.47 3.37
N ARG A 107 12.37 -14.03 4.64
CA ARG A 107 12.21 -14.96 5.76
C ARG A 107 10.74 -15.28 5.95
N GLY A 108 10.36 -16.51 5.73
CA GLY A 108 8.99 -16.94 5.98
C GLY A 108 8.46 -17.91 4.95
N LYS A 109 7.15 -18.15 5.02
CA LYS A 109 6.46 -19.03 4.09
C LYS A 109 6.40 -18.42 2.70
N GLN A 110 6.48 -19.26 1.67
CA GLN A 110 6.36 -18.86 0.27
C GLN A 110 5.14 -17.96 0.01
N GLY A 111 5.31 -17.01 -0.88
CA GLY A 111 4.26 -16.08 -1.29
C GLY A 111 4.81 -14.95 -2.14
N TYR A 112 3.91 -14.07 -2.57
CA TYR A 112 4.21 -12.91 -3.39
C TYR A 112 3.76 -11.64 -2.65
N THR A 113 4.60 -10.61 -2.67
CA THR A 113 4.31 -9.35 -1.99
C THR A 113 5.05 -8.19 -2.66
N THR A 114 4.50 -7.01 -2.58
CA THR A 114 5.15 -5.77 -3.01
C THR A 114 6.09 -5.27 -1.92
N LEU A 115 7.35 -5.07 -2.25
CA LEU A 115 8.30 -4.37 -1.39
C LEU A 115 8.20 -2.86 -1.65
N VAL A 116 7.67 -2.12 -0.68
CA VAL A 116 7.52 -0.66 -0.79
C VAL A 116 8.80 0.03 -0.37
N ILE A 117 9.40 0.80 -1.28
CA ILE A 117 10.65 1.54 -1.08
C ILE A 117 10.38 3.04 -1.27
N HIS A 118 10.82 3.87 -0.33
CA HIS A 118 10.73 5.33 -0.39
C HIS A 118 12.15 5.89 -0.59
N ALA A 119 12.58 5.96 -1.85
CA ALA A 119 13.95 6.31 -2.22
C ALA A 119 14.39 7.72 -1.74
N ASN A 120 13.46 8.69 -1.69
CA ASN A 120 13.77 10.08 -1.34
C ASN A 120 14.31 10.30 0.07
N GLY A 121 14.07 9.35 0.99
CA GLY A 121 14.54 9.44 2.38
C GLY A 121 15.64 8.44 2.72
N MET A 122 16.22 7.74 1.75
CA MET A 122 17.21 6.70 1.98
C MET A 122 18.62 7.29 2.07
N ASN A 123 19.39 6.81 3.02
CA ASN A 123 20.82 7.05 3.08
C ASN A 123 21.61 6.00 2.26
N ALA A 124 22.91 6.24 2.03
CA ALA A 124 23.75 5.37 1.21
C ALA A 124 23.81 3.91 1.74
N SER A 125 23.75 3.71 3.07
CA SER A 125 23.75 2.37 3.67
C SER A 125 22.46 1.60 3.34
N GLU A 126 21.32 2.26 3.33
CA GLU A 126 20.03 1.67 2.96
C GLU A 126 19.98 1.35 1.46
N ILE A 127 20.49 2.24 0.60
CA ILE A 127 20.61 2.00 -0.84
C ILE A 127 21.47 0.75 -1.08
N GLY A 128 22.69 0.73 -0.51
CA GLY A 128 23.59 -0.42 -0.65
C GLY A 128 23.04 -1.73 -0.07
N TRP A 129 22.14 -1.67 0.91
CA TRP A 129 21.43 -2.88 1.37
C TRP A 129 20.46 -3.41 0.32
N TYR A 130 19.68 -2.53 -0.34
CA TYR A 130 18.78 -2.94 -1.40
C TYR A 130 19.52 -3.45 -2.63
N GLU A 131 20.64 -2.79 -3.02
CA GLU A 131 21.49 -3.24 -4.12
C GLU A 131 22.02 -4.66 -3.87
N ARG A 132 22.55 -4.92 -2.68
CA ARG A 132 23.01 -6.27 -2.30
C ARG A 132 21.87 -7.28 -2.32
N MET A 133 20.70 -6.94 -1.81
CA MET A 133 19.54 -7.82 -1.79
C MET A 133 19.08 -8.19 -3.21
N LEU A 134 19.08 -7.23 -4.13
CA LEU A 134 18.74 -7.45 -5.53
C LEU A 134 19.78 -8.33 -6.24
N ALA A 135 21.07 -8.13 -5.94
CA ALA A 135 22.16 -8.91 -6.53
C ALA A 135 22.24 -10.34 -5.96
N GLU A 136 21.94 -10.53 -4.69
CA GLU A 136 22.04 -11.82 -3.99
C GLU A 136 20.85 -12.75 -4.26
N TYR A 137 19.65 -12.17 -4.51
CA TYR A 137 18.42 -12.97 -4.69
C TYR A 137 17.63 -12.56 -5.93
N PRO A 138 18.26 -12.45 -7.13
CA PRO A 138 17.57 -11.99 -8.34
C PRO A 138 16.36 -12.86 -8.70
N GLU A 139 16.43 -14.17 -8.44
CA GLU A 139 15.37 -15.15 -8.71
C GLU A 139 14.13 -15.00 -7.83
N LYS A 140 14.21 -14.19 -6.75
CA LYS A 140 13.08 -13.91 -5.85
C LYS A 140 12.28 -12.69 -6.27
N PHE A 141 12.72 -11.99 -7.30
CA PHE A 141 12.02 -10.84 -7.84
C PHE A 141 11.31 -11.20 -9.12
N ILE A 142 10.07 -10.77 -9.23
CA ILE A 142 9.28 -10.85 -10.45
C ILE A 142 8.87 -9.45 -10.87
N SER A 143 8.57 -9.26 -12.15
CA SER A 143 8.02 -8.01 -12.63
C SER A 143 6.62 -7.78 -12.05
N TYR A 144 6.21 -6.51 -11.96
CA TYR A 144 4.86 -6.20 -11.52
C TYR A 144 3.79 -6.72 -12.49
N LYS A 145 4.13 -6.85 -13.78
CA LYS A 145 3.27 -7.47 -14.78
C LYS A 145 3.00 -8.95 -14.45
N GLU A 146 4.03 -9.73 -14.18
CA GLU A 146 3.89 -11.14 -13.76
C GLU A 146 3.11 -11.24 -12.46
N PHE A 147 3.31 -10.32 -11.51
CA PHE A 147 2.58 -10.33 -10.25
C PHE A 147 1.07 -10.11 -10.46
N MET A 148 0.67 -9.26 -11.39
CA MET A 148 -0.73 -9.00 -11.73
C MET A 148 -1.40 -10.19 -12.43
N GLU A 149 -0.64 -11.04 -13.12
CA GLU A 149 -1.12 -12.26 -13.79
C GLU A 149 -1.41 -13.40 -12.81
N ILE A 150 -0.92 -13.31 -11.56
CA ILE A 150 -1.19 -14.32 -10.54
C ILE A 150 -2.66 -14.25 -10.12
N PRO A 151 -3.43 -15.34 -10.21
CA PRO A 151 -4.84 -15.33 -9.85
C PRO A 151 -5.09 -14.91 -8.41
N GLY A 152 -5.96 -13.93 -8.22
CA GLY A 152 -6.36 -13.47 -6.90
C GLY A 152 -7.30 -14.45 -6.20
N GLU A 153 -6.99 -14.83 -4.97
CA GLU A 153 -7.85 -15.66 -4.13
C GLU A 153 -9.00 -14.80 -3.54
N LYS A 154 -10.23 -15.31 -3.52
CA LYS A 154 -11.35 -14.61 -2.87
C LYS A 154 -11.11 -14.52 -1.37
N ARG A 155 -11.03 -13.31 -0.86
CA ARG A 155 -10.84 -13.07 0.58
C ARG A 155 -12.19 -12.90 1.26
N GLY A 156 -12.46 -13.77 2.25
CA GLY A 156 -13.66 -13.71 3.08
C GLY A 156 -13.50 -12.75 4.28
N PHE A 157 -14.58 -12.66 5.07
CA PHE A 157 -14.64 -11.80 6.27
C PHE A 157 -13.50 -12.07 7.26
N ALA A 158 -13.22 -13.33 7.58
CA ALA A 158 -12.16 -13.69 8.52
C ALA A 158 -10.77 -13.19 8.06
N GLY A 159 -10.45 -13.32 6.77
CA GLY A 159 -9.20 -12.81 6.20
C GLY A 159 -9.11 -11.27 6.26
N ASN A 160 -10.22 -10.57 5.98
CA ASN A 160 -10.29 -9.13 6.09
C ASN A 160 -10.13 -8.64 7.54
N LEU A 161 -10.72 -9.34 8.51
CA LEU A 161 -10.57 -9.04 9.93
C LEU A 161 -9.14 -9.28 10.40
N ALA A 162 -8.52 -10.39 10.02
CA ALA A 162 -7.13 -10.69 10.35
C ALA A 162 -6.17 -9.62 9.81
N GLU A 163 -6.38 -9.17 8.57
CA GLU A 163 -5.61 -8.08 7.96
C GLU A 163 -5.76 -6.77 8.75
N TYR A 164 -7.00 -6.40 9.10
CA TYR A 164 -7.28 -5.20 9.89
C TYR A 164 -6.58 -5.22 11.24
N LEU A 165 -6.65 -6.35 11.95
CA LEU A 165 -5.99 -6.54 13.24
C LEU A 165 -4.46 -6.48 13.10
N GLN A 166 -3.90 -7.11 12.07
CA GLN A 166 -2.46 -7.08 11.80
C GLN A 166 -1.97 -5.65 11.48
N ALA A 167 -2.70 -4.91 10.65
CA ALA A 167 -2.38 -3.51 10.33
C ALA A 167 -2.45 -2.61 11.56
N SER A 168 -3.50 -2.80 12.39
CA SER A 168 -3.68 -2.06 13.65
C SER A 168 -2.54 -2.34 14.64
N ALA A 169 -2.18 -3.61 14.82
CA ALA A 169 -1.08 -4.01 15.70
C ALA A 169 0.27 -3.44 15.23
N LYS A 170 0.54 -3.49 13.91
CA LYS A 170 1.75 -2.90 13.33
C LYS A 170 1.81 -1.39 13.58
N ARG A 171 0.71 -0.67 13.40
CA ARG A 171 0.64 0.77 13.69
C ARG A 171 0.98 1.09 15.15
N ILE A 172 0.39 0.33 16.09
CA ILE A 172 0.65 0.50 17.52
C ILE A 172 2.13 0.24 17.83
N LEU A 173 2.69 -0.85 17.31
CA LEU A 173 4.10 -1.20 17.50
C LEU A 173 5.04 -0.10 17.00
N VAL A 174 4.81 0.40 15.79
CA VAL A 174 5.63 1.49 15.20
C VAL A 174 5.54 2.75 16.06
N LYS A 175 4.36 3.10 16.56
CA LYS A 175 4.18 4.24 17.47
C LYS A 175 4.96 4.05 18.78
N LEU A 176 4.91 2.86 19.39
CA LEU A 176 5.64 2.56 20.63
C LEU A 176 7.16 2.60 20.44
N ILE A 177 7.67 2.09 19.33
CA ILE A 177 9.08 2.15 18.97
C ILE A 177 9.51 3.62 18.77
N GLY A 178 8.73 4.41 18.05
CA GLY A 178 9.00 5.84 17.85
C GLY A 178 9.05 6.62 19.15
N LEU A 179 8.17 6.34 20.11
CA LEU A 179 8.19 6.97 21.43
C LEU A 179 9.45 6.59 22.25
N ARG A 180 9.93 5.34 22.14
CA ARG A 180 11.17 4.90 22.82
C ARG A 180 12.42 5.60 22.28
N HIS A 181 12.47 5.89 20.98
CA HIS A 181 13.61 6.58 20.35
C HIS A 181 13.53 8.10 20.48
N GLY A 182 12.33 8.67 20.63
CA GLY A 182 12.12 10.11 20.85
C GLY A 182 12.44 10.59 22.26
N ASN A 183 12.39 9.72 23.27
CA ASN A 183 12.75 10.05 24.67
C ASN A 183 14.26 9.97 24.98
N GLY A 184 15.09 9.55 24.02
CA GLY A 184 16.55 9.49 24.18
C GLY A 184 17.31 10.75 23.74
N GLY A 185 16.62 11.81 23.30
CA GLY A 185 17.20 13.00 22.67
C GLY A 185 17.03 14.33 23.39
N ASN A 186 16.71 14.35 24.71
CA ASN A 186 16.74 15.58 25.49
C ASN A 186 17.69 15.43 26.69
N GLY A 187 18.98 15.55 26.40
CA GLY A 187 20.05 15.60 27.39
C GLY A 187 21.34 16.10 26.76
N ARG A 188 21.33 17.35 26.28
CA ARG A 188 22.44 18.33 26.33
C ARG A 188 22.15 19.52 25.46
#